data_63f0411776f6b2e8eeb6d436d6970668
#
_entry.id   63f0411776f6b2e8eeb6d436d6970668
#
_cell.length_a   1.000
_cell.length_b   1.000
_cell.length_c   1.000
_cell.angle_alpha   90.00
_cell.angle_beta   90.00
_cell.angle_gamma   90.00
#
_symmetry.space_group_name_H-M   'P 1'
#
loop_
_entity.id
_entity.type
_entity.pdbx_description
1 polymer ?
#
loop_
_entity_poly.entity_id
_entity_poly.type
_entity_poly.pdbx_seq_one_letter_code
_entity_poly.pdbx_strand_id
1 'polypeptide(L)'
;MAMAELDQHPELDVLPEWPKETVAVLVTQDTETGAPHAIPVSWPVRAGDHRILISLRHNRGSLARLRERPGVALVIVGGGDVALCARGTATVIREELQPDGEYAGVEITVDVIDDHRQGAFAVADGIRRTVLDQSELVALENRVAELRELADG
;
A
#
# COMPACT_ATOMS: atom_id res chain seq x y z
N MET A 1 21.82 -24.88 -12.60
CA MET A 1 21.54 -23.51 -12.14
C MET A 1 22.16 -23.28 -10.77
N ALA A 2 22.86 -22.18 -10.61
CA ALA A 2 23.45 -21.84 -9.31
C ALA A 2 22.36 -21.45 -8.33
N MET A 3 22.55 -21.75 -7.04
CA MET A 3 21.58 -21.38 -5.99
C MET A 3 21.36 -19.86 -5.91
N ALA A 4 22.42 -19.06 -6.19
CA ALA A 4 22.33 -17.61 -6.21
C ALA A 4 21.32 -17.09 -7.26
N GLU A 5 21.18 -17.79 -8.38
CA GLU A 5 20.22 -17.41 -9.43
C GLU A 5 18.78 -17.69 -8.99
N LEU A 6 18.57 -18.75 -8.19
CA LEU A 6 17.26 -19.10 -7.67
C LEU A 6 16.77 -18.09 -6.62
N ASP A 7 17.71 -17.49 -5.89
CA ASP A 7 17.40 -16.54 -4.81
C ASP A 7 17.32 -15.10 -5.30
N GLN A 8 17.68 -14.84 -6.56
CA GLN A 8 17.61 -13.49 -7.11
C GLN A 8 16.19 -13.16 -7.56
N HIS A 9 15.70 -12.03 -7.07
CA HIS A 9 14.40 -11.48 -7.46
C HIS A 9 14.62 -10.20 -8.23
N PRO A 10 13.93 -10.00 -9.37
CA PRO A 10 13.96 -8.71 -10.04
C PRO A 10 13.43 -7.61 -9.10
N GLU A 11 14.12 -6.48 -9.10
CA GLU A 11 13.75 -5.33 -8.29
C GLU A 11 13.64 -4.11 -9.17
N LEU A 12 12.77 -3.18 -8.78
CA LEU A 12 12.70 -1.86 -9.37
C LEU A 12 13.49 -0.88 -8.51
N ASP A 13 14.17 0.06 -9.16
CA ASP A 13 14.91 1.10 -8.45
C ASP A 13 13.98 2.15 -7.86
N VAL A 14 12.85 2.40 -8.54
CA VAL A 14 11.87 3.40 -8.11
C VAL A 14 10.46 2.85 -8.32
N LEU A 15 9.51 3.37 -7.51
CA LEU A 15 8.11 3.01 -7.66
C LEU A 15 7.57 3.52 -9.00
N PRO A 16 6.81 2.68 -9.74
CA PRO A 16 6.10 3.17 -10.92
C PRO A 16 4.83 3.92 -10.51
N GLU A 17 4.19 4.54 -11.49
CA GLU A 17 2.83 5.04 -11.32
C GLU A 17 1.85 3.85 -11.36
N TRP A 18 0.71 4.00 -10.70
CA TRP A 18 -0.39 3.04 -10.78
C TRP A 18 -1.73 3.78 -10.87
N PRO A 19 -2.80 3.11 -11.36
CA PRO A 19 -4.10 3.75 -11.45
C PRO A 19 -4.60 4.22 -10.08
N LYS A 20 -5.21 5.40 -10.05
CA LYS A 20 -5.66 6.08 -8.83
C LYS A 20 -6.55 5.19 -7.96
N GLU A 21 -7.44 4.42 -8.57
CA GLU A 21 -8.44 3.61 -7.86
C GLU A 21 -7.97 2.20 -7.53
N THR A 22 -6.67 1.98 -7.53
CA THR A 22 -6.08 0.69 -7.21
C THR A 22 -6.40 0.27 -5.79
N VAL A 23 -6.77 -1.00 -5.62
CA VAL A 23 -6.87 -1.63 -4.30
C VAL A 23 -5.61 -2.46 -4.10
N ALA A 24 -4.84 -2.09 -3.10
CA ALA A 24 -3.61 -2.80 -2.75
C ALA A 24 -3.85 -3.75 -1.58
N VAL A 25 -2.90 -4.63 -1.32
CA VAL A 25 -2.95 -5.54 -0.16
C VAL A 25 -1.79 -5.20 0.77
N LEU A 26 -2.12 -4.79 1.99
CA LEU A 26 -1.13 -4.49 3.02
C LEU A 26 -0.92 -5.72 3.90
N VAL A 27 0.32 -6.10 4.08
CA VAL A 27 0.72 -7.19 4.97
C VAL A 27 1.40 -6.60 6.19
N THR A 28 0.82 -6.86 7.36
CA THR A 28 1.38 -6.47 8.66
C THR A 28 1.72 -7.72 9.46
N GLN A 29 2.41 -7.55 10.55
CA GLN A 29 2.86 -8.67 11.39
C GLN A 29 2.07 -8.71 12.70
N ASP A 30 1.67 -9.91 13.11
CA ASP A 30 1.03 -10.13 14.40
C ASP A 30 1.94 -9.63 15.53
N THR A 31 1.37 -8.93 16.52
CA THR A 31 2.15 -8.30 17.58
C THR A 31 2.91 -9.31 18.45
N GLU A 32 2.36 -10.50 18.63
CA GLU A 32 2.97 -11.53 19.48
C GLU A 32 3.83 -12.52 18.70
N THR A 33 3.31 -13.03 17.58
CA THR A 33 3.94 -14.13 16.84
C THR A 33 4.74 -13.69 15.64
N GLY A 34 4.47 -12.47 15.12
CA GLY A 34 5.05 -12.01 13.86
C GLY A 34 4.39 -12.63 12.64
N ALA A 35 3.35 -13.44 12.81
CA ALA A 35 2.64 -14.04 11.68
C ALA A 35 2.04 -12.95 10.77
N PRO A 36 2.01 -13.15 9.44
CA PRO A 36 1.50 -12.15 8.54
C PRO A 36 -0.03 -12.04 8.57
N HIS A 37 -0.53 -10.80 8.52
CA HIS A 37 -1.94 -10.47 8.33
C HIS A 37 -2.06 -9.63 7.08
N ALA A 38 -2.92 -10.02 6.15
CA ALA A 38 -3.12 -9.30 4.90
C ALA A 38 -4.51 -8.66 4.87
N ILE A 39 -4.56 -7.38 4.50
CA ILE A 39 -5.82 -6.64 4.38
C ILE A 39 -5.83 -5.81 3.09
N PRO A 40 -7.02 -5.62 2.47
CA PRO A 40 -7.12 -4.71 1.35
C PRO A 40 -7.06 -3.25 1.82
N VAL A 41 -6.39 -2.42 1.03
CA VAL A 41 -6.25 -0.98 1.29
C VAL A 41 -6.65 -0.24 0.03
N SER A 42 -7.56 0.74 0.18
CA SER A 42 -8.05 1.53 -0.95
C SER A 42 -7.09 2.64 -1.32
N TRP A 43 -6.82 2.77 -2.59
CA TRP A 43 -6.19 3.93 -3.25
C TRP A 43 -4.89 4.40 -2.61
N PRO A 44 -3.85 3.56 -2.58
CA PRO A 44 -2.54 4.01 -2.11
C PRO A 44 -2.01 5.16 -2.98
N VAL A 45 -1.35 6.12 -2.35
CA VAL A 45 -0.81 7.30 -3.01
C VAL A 45 0.71 7.15 -3.14
N ARG A 46 1.20 7.24 -4.38
CA ARG A 46 2.64 7.32 -4.62
C ARG A 46 3.12 8.71 -4.19
N ALA A 47 4.01 8.74 -3.21
CA ALA A 47 4.47 10.00 -2.62
C ALA A 47 5.95 10.28 -2.92
N GLY A 48 6.51 9.59 -3.89
CA GLY A 48 7.91 9.71 -4.28
C GLY A 48 8.43 8.38 -4.78
N ASP A 49 9.71 8.33 -5.13
CA ASP A 49 10.33 7.13 -5.70
C ASP A 49 10.33 5.94 -4.72
N HIS A 50 10.34 6.23 -3.40
CA HIS A 50 10.44 5.22 -2.35
C HIS A 50 9.48 5.50 -1.18
N ARG A 51 8.33 6.13 -1.47
CA ARG A 51 7.41 6.55 -0.42
C ARG A 51 5.97 6.36 -0.88
N ILE A 52 5.17 5.70 -0.05
CA ILE A 52 3.75 5.47 -0.31
C ILE A 52 2.94 5.94 0.90
N LEU A 53 1.83 6.61 0.66
CA LEU A 53 0.89 7.00 1.72
C LEU A 53 -0.40 6.20 1.57
N ILE A 54 -0.91 5.71 2.70
CA ILE A 54 -2.15 4.95 2.77
C ILE A 54 -3.00 5.45 3.94
N SER A 55 -4.30 5.15 3.90
CA SER A 55 -5.20 5.41 5.02
C SER A 55 -5.62 4.09 5.66
N LEU A 56 -5.59 4.04 6.99
CA LEU A 56 -6.00 2.87 7.76
C LEU A 56 -7.02 3.26 8.82
N ARG A 57 -8.08 2.46 8.93
CA ARG A 57 -9.15 2.72 9.88
C ARG A 57 -8.70 2.39 11.30
N HIS A 58 -9.03 3.27 12.26
CA HIS A 58 -8.60 3.13 13.65
C HIS A 58 -9.10 1.86 14.33
N ASN A 59 -10.30 1.39 13.96
CA ASN A 59 -10.90 0.21 14.60
C ASN A 59 -10.45 -1.12 13.98
N ARG A 60 -9.47 -1.09 13.07
CA ARG A 60 -8.85 -2.30 12.51
C ARG A 60 -7.53 -2.56 13.22
N GLY A 61 -7.18 -3.81 13.41
CA GLY A 61 -5.96 -4.18 14.11
C GLY A 61 -4.66 -3.77 13.42
N SER A 62 -4.73 -3.33 12.16
CA SER A 62 -3.55 -2.98 11.36
C SER A 62 -2.68 -1.89 12.00
N LEU A 63 -3.32 -0.83 12.54
CA LEU A 63 -2.56 0.24 13.18
C LEU A 63 -1.80 -0.23 14.41
N ALA A 64 -2.45 -1.03 15.25
CA ALA A 64 -1.80 -1.61 16.42
C ALA A 64 -0.63 -2.50 16.00
N ARG A 65 -0.82 -3.33 14.98
CA ARG A 65 0.23 -4.23 14.51
C ARG A 65 1.44 -3.47 13.97
N LEU A 66 1.23 -2.46 13.11
CA LEU A 66 2.36 -1.73 12.53
C LEU A 66 3.09 -0.83 13.54
N ARG A 67 2.41 -0.39 14.60
CA ARG A 67 3.06 0.37 15.66
C ARG A 67 4.01 -0.51 16.49
N GLU A 68 3.64 -1.77 16.72
CA GLU A 68 4.49 -2.73 17.42
C GLU A 68 5.56 -3.32 16.52
N ARG A 69 5.21 -3.65 15.28
CA ARG A 69 6.11 -4.23 14.29
C ARG A 69 5.95 -3.46 12.98
N PRO A 70 6.78 -2.42 12.76
CA PRO A 70 6.59 -1.51 11.64
C PRO A 70 7.01 -2.06 10.27
N GLY A 71 7.67 -3.20 10.22
CA GLY A 71 7.99 -3.85 8.93
C GLY A 71 6.73 -4.31 8.24
N VAL A 72 6.51 -3.82 7.01
CA VAL A 72 5.30 -4.11 6.23
C VAL A 72 5.65 -4.44 4.79
N ALA A 73 4.69 -5.03 4.08
CA ALA A 73 4.73 -5.20 2.64
C ALA A 73 3.42 -4.71 2.05
N LEU A 74 3.50 -4.01 0.93
CA LEU A 74 2.32 -3.55 0.19
C LEU A 74 2.37 -4.14 -1.20
N VAL A 75 1.40 -5.00 -1.52
CA VAL A 75 1.27 -5.63 -2.84
C VAL A 75 0.37 -4.77 -3.70
N ILE A 76 0.88 -4.34 -4.85
CA ILE A 76 0.13 -3.53 -5.81
C ILE A 76 0.07 -4.29 -7.12
N VAL A 77 -1.16 -4.61 -7.55
CA VAL A 77 -1.44 -5.28 -8.82
C VAL A 77 -2.49 -4.45 -9.53
N GLY A 78 -2.11 -3.83 -10.63
CA GLY A 78 -2.98 -2.87 -11.30
C GLY A 78 -2.76 -2.80 -12.80
N GLY A 79 -3.65 -2.05 -13.47
CA GLY A 79 -3.56 -1.83 -14.91
C GLY A 79 -2.27 -1.12 -15.29
N GLY A 80 -1.86 -1.29 -16.55
CA GLY A 80 -0.58 -0.82 -17.02
C GLY A 80 0.57 -1.72 -16.61
N ASP A 81 0.25 -2.98 -16.34
CA ASP A 81 1.21 -4.01 -15.92
C ASP A 81 1.99 -3.63 -14.66
N VAL A 82 1.26 -3.16 -13.66
CA VAL A 82 1.83 -2.96 -12.32
C VAL A 82 1.65 -4.24 -11.52
N ALA A 83 2.76 -4.86 -11.12
CA ALA A 83 2.75 -6.07 -10.30
C ALA A 83 3.99 -6.03 -9.42
N LEU A 84 3.83 -5.52 -8.20
CA LEU A 84 4.98 -5.32 -7.32
C LEU A 84 4.65 -5.59 -5.85
N CYS A 85 5.68 -5.81 -5.08
CA CYS A 85 5.61 -5.84 -3.62
C CYS A 85 6.60 -4.81 -3.08
N ALA A 86 6.07 -3.76 -2.46
CA ALA A 86 6.88 -2.75 -1.80
C ALA A 86 7.09 -3.14 -0.34
N ARG A 87 8.33 -3.40 0.04
CA ARG A 87 8.67 -3.79 1.42
C ARG A 87 9.37 -2.62 2.12
N GLY A 88 8.97 -2.34 3.33
CA GLY A 88 9.55 -1.22 4.05
C GLY A 88 9.01 -1.07 5.45
N THR A 89 9.05 0.16 5.94
CA THR A 89 8.69 0.52 7.31
C THR A 89 7.52 1.49 7.31
N ALA A 90 6.50 1.19 8.10
CA ALA A 90 5.29 2.02 8.21
C ALA A 90 5.36 2.94 9.43
N THR A 91 4.94 4.19 9.25
CA THR A 91 4.89 5.20 10.31
C THR A 91 3.57 5.96 10.20
N VAL A 92 2.88 6.15 11.31
CA VAL A 92 1.68 7.01 11.34
C VAL A 92 2.14 8.47 11.28
N ILE A 93 1.77 9.17 10.23
CA ILE A 93 2.15 10.58 10.03
C ILE A 93 0.99 11.55 10.26
N ARG A 94 -0.24 11.06 10.30
CA ARG A 94 -1.42 11.85 10.62
C ARG A 94 -2.39 10.97 11.40
N GLU A 95 -2.67 11.33 12.66
CA GLU A 95 -3.53 10.50 13.51
C GLU A 95 -4.98 10.47 13.03
N GLU A 96 -5.48 11.58 12.51
CA GLU A 96 -6.84 11.67 12.05
C GLU A 96 -6.93 12.40 10.71
N LEU A 97 -7.37 11.67 9.67
CA LEU A 97 -7.64 12.24 8.36
C LEU A 97 -9.07 12.74 8.29
N GLN A 98 -9.28 13.82 7.52
CA GLN A 98 -10.62 14.30 7.24
C GLN A 98 -11.35 13.31 6.31
N PRO A 99 -12.70 13.30 6.28
CA PRO A 99 -13.58 14.29 6.97
C PRO A 99 -13.99 13.89 8.38
N ASP A 100 -13.88 12.63 8.77
CA ASP A 100 -14.51 12.13 10.00
C ASP A 100 -13.51 11.74 11.10
N GLY A 101 -12.20 11.73 10.82
CA GLY A 101 -11.19 11.31 11.77
C GLY A 101 -11.15 9.82 12.06
N GLU A 102 -11.89 9.01 11.31
CA GLU A 102 -11.94 7.56 11.53
C GLU A 102 -10.72 6.81 10.98
N TYR A 103 -9.92 7.50 10.16
CA TYR A 103 -8.74 6.92 9.51
C TYR A 103 -7.48 7.70 9.87
N ALA A 104 -6.38 6.98 10.00
CA ALA A 104 -5.06 7.56 10.14
C ALA A 104 -4.33 7.56 8.80
N GLY A 105 -3.46 8.53 8.60
CA GLY A 105 -2.53 8.56 7.47
C GLY A 105 -1.24 7.86 7.85
N VAL A 106 -0.82 6.91 7.04
CA VAL A 106 0.37 6.09 7.27
C VAL A 106 1.32 6.23 6.09
N GLU A 107 2.58 6.46 6.40
CA GLU A 107 3.66 6.51 5.42
C GLU A 107 4.41 5.19 5.42
N ILE A 108 4.61 4.62 4.24
CA ILE A 108 5.52 3.50 4.04
C ILE A 108 6.79 4.03 3.39
N THR A 109 7.91 3.93 4.11
CA THR A 109 9.23 4.18 3.55
C THR A 109 9.69 2.87 2.92
N VAL A 110 9.82 2.86 1.60
CA VAL A 110 10.06 1.64 0.83
C VAL A 110 11.56 1.38 0.71
N ASP A 111 11.99 0.21 1.15
CA ASP A 111 13.39 -0.21 1.07
C ASP A 111 13.67 -1.05 -0.19
N VAL A 112 12.72 -1.92 -0.54
CA VAL A 112 12.85 -2.86 -1.66
C VAL A 112 11.54 -2.88 -2.43
N ILE A 113 11.63 -2.85 -3.76
CA ILE A 113 10.48 -2.98 -4.64
C ILE A 113 10.68 -4.24 -5.48
N ASP A 114 10.04 -5.33 -5.07
CA ASP A 114 10.10 -6.57 -5.84
C ASP A 114 9.23 -6.44 -7.10
N ASP A 115 9.80 -6.73 -8.25
CA ASP A 115 9.12 -6.67 -9.53
C ASP A 115 8.57 -8.06 -9.87
N HIS A 116 7.25 -8.19 -9.86
CA HIS A 116 6.57 -9.47 -10.12
C HIS A 116 5.95 -9.53 -11.52
N ARG A 117 6.32 -8.61 -12.42
CA ARG A 117 5.85 -8.68 -13.81
C ARG A 117 6.41 -9.92 -14.49
N GLN A 118 5.63 -10.48 -15.41
CA GLN A 118 5.99 -11.68 -16.15
C GLN A 118 6.14 -11.35 -17.62
N GLY A 119 7.09 -12.02 -18.30
CA GLY A 119 7.33 -11.77 -19.72
C GLY A 119 6.21 -12.23 -20.65
N ALA A 120 5.42 -13.23 -20.21
CA ALA A 120 4.37 -13.83 -21.04
C ALA A 120 2.97 -13.28 -20.74
N PHE A 121 2.78 -12.59 -19.61
CA PHE A 121 1.48 -12.08 -19.18
C PHE A 121 1.64 -10.69 -18.59
N ALA A 122 0.78 -9.77 -19.01
CA ALA A 122 0.71 -8.43 -18.44
C ALA A 122 -0.55 -8.29 -17.60
N VAL A 123 -0.46 -7.55 -16.49
CA VAL A 123 -1.65 -7.25 -15.68
C VAL A 123 -2.45 -6.17 -16.40
N ALA A 124 -3.63 -6.54 -16.89
CA ALA A 124 -4.50 -5.61 -17.62
C ALA A 124 -5.32 -4.74 -16.66
N ASP A 125 -5.81 -5.33 -15.57
CA ASP A 125 -6.65 -4.67 -14.57
C ASP A 125 -6.27 -5.18 -13.19
N GLY A 126 -6.49 -4.34 -12.18
CA GLY A 126 -6.36 -4.75 -10.79
C GLY A 126 -7.71 -5.08 -10.17
N ILE A 127 -7.71 -5.15 -8.85
CA ILE A 127 -8.92 -5.38 -8.05
C ILE A 127 -9.81 -4.15 -8.16
N ARG A 128 -11.09 -4.36 -8.42
CA ARG A 128 -12.09 -3.29 -8.51
C ARG A 128 -13.13 -3.45 -7.42
N ARG A 129 -13.67 -2.34 -6.95
CA ARG A 129 -14.79 -2.31 -6.01
C ARG A 129 -15.98 -1.64 -6.67
N THR A 130 -17.16 -2.18 -6.39
CA THR A 130 -18.41 -1.51 -6.75
C THR A 130 -18.80 -0.58 -5.61
N VAL A 131 -19.10 0.68 -5.94
CA VAL A 131 -19.53 1.67 -4.92
C VAL A 131 -20.96 1.37 -4.53
N LEU A 132 -21.17 1.05 -3.25
CA LEU A 132 -22.51 0.77 -2.70
C LEU A 132 -23.08 1.96 -1.96
N ASP A 133 -22.24 2.90 -1.53
CA ASP A 133 -22.61 4.08 -0.76
C ASP A 133 -21.81 5.26 -1.25
N GLN A 134 -22.48 6.24 -1.86
CA GLN A 134 -21.85 7.42 -2.43
C GLN A 134 -21.17 8.30 -1.37
N SER A 135 -21.74 8.35 -0.16
CA SER A 135 -21.13 9.15 0.92
C SER A 135 -19.77 8.59 1.33
N GLU A 136 -19.63 7.27 1.30
CA GLU A 136 -18.34 6.62 1.58
C GLU A 136 -17.32 6.88 0.47
N LEU A 137 -17.76 6.95 -0.78
CA LEU A 137 -16.88 7.31 -1.88
C LEU A 137 -16.35 8.74 -1.71
N VAL A 138 -17.23 9.69 -1.37
CA VAL A 138 -16.84 11.08 -1.13
C VAL A 138 -15.86 11.16 0.04
N ALA A 139 -16.10 10.40 1.11
CA ALA A 139 -15.19 10.35 2.25
C ALA A 139 -13.81 9.81 1.84
N LEU A 140 -13.78 8.75 1.03
CA LEU A 140 -12.54 8.18 0.52
C LEU A 140 -11.78 9.21 -0.35
N GLU A 141 -12.49 9.89 -1.24
CA GLU A 141 -11.87 10.92 -2.09
C GLU A 141 -11.25 12.03 -1.25
N ASN A 142 -11.93 12.45 -0.18
CA ASN A 142 -11.41 13.47 0.73
C ASN A 142 -10.16 13.00 1.48
N ARG A 143 -10.15 11.74 1.96
CA ARG A 143 -8.97 11.17 2.62
C ARG A 143 -7.78 11.11 1.68
N VAL A 144 -8.01 10.65 0.45
CA VAL A 144 -6.95 10.54 -0.55
C VAL A 144 -6.43 11.92 -0.94
N ALA A 145 -7.31 12.91 -1.05
CA ALA A 145 -6.89 14.30 -1.31
C ALA A 145 -5.95 14.82 -0.22
N GLU A 146 -6.25 14.53 1.05
CA GLU A 146 -5.38 14.90 2.16
C GLU A 146 -4.04 14.17 2.10
N LEU A 147 -4.04 12.87 1.77
CA LEU A 147 -2.80 12.11 1.58
C LEU A 147 -1.95 12.72 0.46
N ARG A 148 -2.56 13.17 -0.63
CA ARG A 148 -1.83 13.83 -1.73
C ARG A 148 -1.20 15.13 -1.28
N GLU A 149 -1.89 15.91 -0.45
CA GLU A 149 -1.32 17.12 0.15
C GLU A 149 -0.11 16.79 1.03
N LEU A 150 -0.22 15.74 1.83
CA LEU A 150 0.89 15.27 2.67
C LEU A 150 2.06 14.75 1.83
N ALA A 151 1.77 14.16 0.69
CA ALA A 151 2.80 13.66 -0.24
C ALA A 151 3.63 14.80 -0.82
N ASP A 152 3.02 15.96 -1.05
CA ASP A 152 3.67 17.15 -1.62
C ASP A 152 4.44 17.96 -0.58
N GLY A 153 4.19 17.69 0.69
CA GLY A 153 4.85 18.36 1.82
C GLY A 153 6.10 17.63 2.38
#